data_78d7ee0208449fef8a19aaba1e79ab8d
#
_entry.id   78d7ee0208449fef8a19aaba1e79ab8d
#
_cell.length_a   1.000
_cell.length_b   1.000
_cell.length_c   1.000
_cell.angle_alpha   90.00
_cell.angle_beta   90.00
_cell.angle_gamma   90.00
#
_symmetry.space_group_name_H-M   'P 1'
#
loop_
_entity.id
_entity.type
_entity.pdbx_description
1 polymer ?
#
loop_
_entity_poly.entity_id
_entity_poly.type
_entity_poly.pdbx_seq_one_letter_code
_entity_poly.pdbx_strand_id
1 'polypeptide(L)'
;IGGNLEGLAESFGFGVLNSTPSFNIPDIVNSRRLRKEIVTKTWKNNLYPKGSNLVKFWEIDELKWYGIGEWIESLIPSSPFPVDPKLKFIENGIEKLSELISVEEDNSGLITVTILMEDPQLSSDIANYIAEFVKEFIKVEQHREAIRNKEFVFELQSEAKTELSNAEQALT
;
A
#
# COMPACT_ATOMS: atom_id res chain seq x y z
N ILE A 1 1.79 5.46 45.26
CA ILE A 1 3.20 5.64 44.79
C ILE A 1 3.31 5.28 43.29
N GLY A 2 2.20 5.15 42.56
CA GLY A 2 2.21 4.77 41.13
C GLY A 2 2.10 5.93 40.11
N GLY A 3 1.73 7.12 40.55
CA GLY A 3 1.36 8.23 39.64
C GLY A 3 2.51 9.01 38.99
N ASN A 4 3.76 8.82 39.41
CA ASN A 4 4.88 9.60 38.87
C ASN A 4 5.68 8.88 37.79
N LEU A 5 5.51 7.57 37.60
CA LEU A 5 6.28 6.84 36.60
C LEU A 5 5.70 6.98 35.18
N GLU A 6 4.37 7.12 35.05
CA GLU A 6 3.73 7.40 33.76
C GLU A 6 4.12 8.79 33.20
N GLY A 7 4.09 9.81 34.04
CA GLY A 7 4.50 11.17 33.67
C GLY A 7 5.99 11.29 33.32
N LEU A 8 6.84 10.49 33.94
CA LEU A 8 8.25 10.41 33.61
C LEU A 8 8.44 9.65 32.26
N ALA A 9 7.71 8.56 32.05
CA ALA A 9 7.75 7.84 30.80
C ALA A 9 7.30 8.73 29.62
N GLU A 10 6.25 9.53 29.77
CA GLU A 10 5.82 10.50 28.76
C GLU A 10 6.86 11.60 28.51
N SER A 11 7.52 12.11 29.56
CA SER A 11 8.56 13.15 29.43
C SER A 11 9.83 12.66 28.72
N PHE A 12 10.10 11.35 28.79
CA PHE A 12 11.18 10.69 28.05
C PHE A 12 10.76 10.14 26.68
N GLY A 13 9.56 10.47 26.20
CA GLY A 13 9.07 10.04 24.88
C GLY A 13 8.57 8.59 24.82
N PHE A 14 8.50 7.88 25.94
CA PHE A 14 7.99 6.50 25.99
C PHE A 14 6.49 6.41 25.72
N GLY A 15 5.74 7.52 25.79
CA GLY A 15 4.33 7.58 25.38
C GLY A 15 4.11 7.25 23.90
N VAL A 16 5.12 7.49 23.06
CA VAL A 16 5.09 7.18 21.62
C VAL A 16 5.29 5.69 21.36
N LEU A 17 5.93 4.95 22.28
CA LEU A 17 6.22 3.52 22.12
C LEU A 17 4.99 2.62 22.32
N ASN A 18 3.92 3.15 22.91
CA ASN A 18 2.67 2.39 23.18
C ASN A 18 1.57 2.61 22.14
N SER A 19 1.79 3.46 21.13
CA SER A 19 0.84 3.59 20.04
C SER A 19 0.96 2.39 19.09
N THR A 20 -0.01 1.48 19.16
CA THR A 20 -0.16 0.48 18.10
C THR A 20 -0.43 1.21 16.80
N PRO A 21 0.37 0.96 15.72
CA PRO A 21 0.15 1.64 14.47
C PRO A 21 -1.26 1.33 13.95
N SER A 22 -2.04 2.37 13.74
CA SER A 22 -3.34 2.28 13.11
C SER A 22 -3.13 2.32 11.60
N PHE A 23 -3.42 1.21 10.92
CA PHE A 23 -3.35 1.11 9.47
C PHE A 23 -4.72 1.41 8.88
N ASN A 24 -4.79 2.38 7.98
CA ASN A 24 -5.99 2.60 7.17
C ASN A 24 -6.02 1.55 6.04
N ILE A 25 -6.70 0.44 6.28
CA ILE A 25 -6.78 -0.67 5.31
C ILE A 25 -7.47 -0.24 4.02
N PRO A 26 -8.56 0.55 4.02
CA PRO A 26 -9.12 1.11 2.81
C PRO A 26 -8.10 1.85 1.93
N ASP A 27 -7.21 2.65 2.51
CA ASP A 27 -6.17 3.36 1.76
C ASP A 27 -5.13 2.40 1.16
N ILE A 28 -4.79 1.33 1.89
CA ILE A 28 -3.86 0.31 1.39
C ILE A 28 -4.46 -0.39 0.17
N VAL A 29 -5.75 -0.79 0.24
CA VAL A 29 -6.46 -1.45 -0.85
C VAL A 29 -6.63 -0.50 -2.05
N ASN A 30 -6.90 0.78 -1.79
CA ASN A 30 -7.04 1.81 -2.82
C ASN A 30 -5.70 2.32 -3.37
N SER A 31 -4.58 1.86 -2.82
CA SER A 31 -3.26 2.34 -3.23
C SER A 31 -2.96 2.01 -4.69
N ARG A 32 -2.37 2.98 -5.40
CA ARG A 32 -1.91 2.79 -6.77
C ARG A 32 -0.90 1.64 -6.90
N ARG A 33 -0.12 1.41 -5.85
CA ARG A 33 0.85 0.31 -5.80
C ARG A 33 0.15 -1.04 -5.95
N LEU A 34 -0.84 -1.32 -5.11
CA LEU A 34 -1.57 -2.58 -5.15
C LEU A 34 -2.32 -2.75 -6.47
N ARG A 35 -3.02 -1.71 -6.94
CA ARG A 35 -3.74 -1.75 -8.22
C ARG A 35 -2.80 -2.03 -9.38
N LYS A 36 -1.63 -1.39 -9.42
CA LYS A 36 -0.61 -1.66 -10.44
C LYS A 36 -0.13 -3.11 -10.39
N GLU A 37 0.14 -3.64 -9.19
CA GLU A 37 0.53 -5.05 -9.04
C GLU A 37 -0.55 -6.00 -9.55
N ILE A 38 -1.82 -5.77 -9.21
CA ILE A 38 -2.94 -6.58 -9.69
C ILE A 38 -3.06 -6.54 -11.22
N VAL A 39 -2.97 -5.34 -11.82
CA VAL A 39 -3.09 -5.15 -13.28
C VAL A 39 -1.97 -5.82 -14.06
N THR A 40 -0.75 -5.80 -13.53
CA THR A 40 0.43 -6.33 -14.21
C THR A 40 0.73 -7.79 -13.90
N LYS A 41 0.16 -8.33 -12.81
CA LYS A 41 0.32 -9.73 -12.40
C LYS A 41 -0.34 -10.67 -13.41
N THR A 42 0.26 -11.84 -13.60
CA THR A 42 -0.29 -12.90 -14.44
C THR A 42 -1.34 -13.70 -13.67
N TRP A 43 -2.56 -13.72 -14.19
CA TRP A 43 -3.70 -14.46 -13.67
C TRP A 43 -4.10 -15.57 -14.63
N LYS A 44 -4.48 -16.73 -14.11
CA LYS A 44 -5.08 -17.81 -14.89
C LYS A 44 -6.59 -17.63 -14.85
N ASN A 45 -7.24 -17.78 -15.99
CA ASN A 45 -8.68 -17.73 -16.10
C ASN A 45 -9.14 -18.63 -17.26
N ASN A 46 -10.44 -18.76 -17.47
CA ASN A 46 -11.01 -19.63 -18.51
C ASN A 46 -10.61 -19.22 -19.92
N LEU A 47 -10.43 -17.92 -20.19
CA LEU A 47 -10.02 -17.39 -21.51
C LEU A 47 -8.52 -17.57 -21.73
N TYR A 48 -7.72 -17.47 -20.67
CA TYR A 48 -6.26 -17.57 -20.73
C TYR A 48 -5.74 -18.62 -19.71
N PRO A 49 -5.85 -19.94 -20.02
CA PRO A 49 -5.40 -21.00 -19.10
C PRO A 49 -3.89 -20.96 -18.80
N LYS A 50 -3.10 -20.40 -19.73
CA LYS A 50 -1.66 -20.18 -19.55
C LYS A 50 -1.35 -18.95 -18.69
N GLY A 51 -2.36 -18.13 -18.40
CA GLY A 51 -2.27 -16.87 -17.69
C GLY A 51 -2.12 -15.67 -18.60
N SER A 52 -2.70 -14.55 -18.17
CA SER A 52 -2.54 -13.23 -18.78
C SER A 52 -2.60 -12.16 -17.68
N ASN A 53 -2.09 -10.98 -17.95
CA ASN A 53 -2.34 -9.82 -17.09
C ASN A 53 -3.71 -9.19 -17.42
N LEU A 54 -4.18 -8.27 -16.57
CA LEU A 54 -5.49 -7.66 -16.77
C LEU A 54 -5.54 -6.72 -17.97
N VAL A 55 -4.42 -6.11 -18.37
CA VAL A 55 -4.35 -5.29 -19.59
C VAL A 55 -4.74 -6.13 -20.82
N LYS A 56 -4.20 -7.35 -20.90
CA LYS A 56 -4.52 -8.29 -21.98
C LYS A 56 -5.89 -8.92 -21.80
N PHE A 57 -6.30 -9.23 -20.56
CA PHE A 57 -7.63 -9.80 -20.28
C PHE A 57 -8.75 -8.85 -20.73
N TRP A 58 -8.57 -7.55 -20.56
CA TRP A 58 -9.51 -6.52 -21.00
C TRP A 58 -9.25 -5.98 -22.40
N GLU A 59 -8.29 -6.55 -23.13
CA GLU A 59 -7.91 -6.14 -24.49
C GLU A 59 -7.55 -4.64 -24.60
N ILE A 60 -7.03 -4.04 -23.52
CA ILE A 60 -6.65 -2.62 -23.47
C ILE A 60 -5.46 -2.33 -24.39
N ASP A 61 -4.58 -3.31 -24.59
CA ASP A 61 -3.41 -3.25 -25.48
C ASP A 61 -3.77 -3.50 -26.97
N GLU A 62 -4.95 -4.05 -27.22
CA GLU A 62 -5.48 -4.13 -28.56
C GLU A 62 -6.22 -2.83 -28.89
N LEU A 63 -5.55 -1.93 -29.60
CA LEU A 63 -6.16 -0.72 -30.18
C LEU A 63 -7.23 -1.09 -31.21
N LYS A 64 -8.28 -1.75 -30.80
CA LYS A 64 -9.54 -1.85 -31.55
C LYS A 64 -10.35 -0.58 -31.36
N TRP A 65 -9.71 0.57 -31.44
CA TRP A 65 -10.46 1.81 -31.48
C TRP A 65 -10.45 2.34 -32.91
N TYR A 66 -11.59 2.15 -33.55
CA TYR A 66 -11.93 2.67 -34.86
C TYR A 66 -11.44 4.12 -35.03
N GLY A 67 -10.26 4.35 -35.60
CA GLY A 67 -9.78 5.56 -36.26
C GLY A 67 -10.05 6.97 -35.66
N ILE A 68 -10.87 7.08 -34.61
CA ILE A 68 -11.28 8.36 -34.01
C ILE A 68 -10.24 8.85 -33.00
N GLY A 69 -9.48 7.95 -32.34
CA GLY A 69 -8.44 8.30 -31.37
C GLY A 69 -7.28 9.06 -32.01
N GLU A 70 -6.79 8.60 -33.14
CA GLU A 70 -5.71 9.27 -33.88
C GLU A 70 -6.12 10.67 -34.35
N TRP A 71 -7.39 10.86 -34.72
CA TRP A 71 -7.91 12.15 -35.15
C TRP A 71 -8.04 13.15 -33.96
N ILE A 72 -8.45 12.69 -32.78
CA ILE A 72 -8.52 13.52 -31.56
C ILE A 72 -7.10 13.84 -31.03
N GLU A 73 -6.15 12.89 -31.06
CA GLU A 73 -4.75 13.15 -30.69
C GLU A 73 -4.10 14.19 -31.62
N SER A 74 -4.49 14.27 -32.87
CA SER A 74 -3.98 15.29 -33.80
C SER A 74 -4.49 16.71 -33.50
N LEU A 75 -5.58 16.86 -32.75
CA LEU A 75 -6.18 18.14 -32.35
C LEU A 75 -5.71 18.65 -30.99
N ILE A 76 -5.14 17.79 -30.17
CA ILE A 76 -4.59 18.13 -28.85
C ILE A 76 -3.08 18.35 -29.01
N PRO A 77 -2.52 19.55 -28.61
CA PRO A 77 -1.07 19.72 -28.64
C PRO A 77 -0.41 18.63 -27.82
N SER A 78 0.36 17.77 -28.49
CA SER A 78 1.07 16.66 -27.86
C SER A 78 1.91 17.19 -26.71
N SER A 79 1.76 16.55 -25.55
CA SER A 79 2.67 16.74 -24.41
C SER A 79 4.12 16.62 -24.92
N PRO A 80 5.03 17.54 -24.55
CA PRO A 80 6.42 17.51 -25.02
C PRO A 80 7.22 16.29 -24.58
N PHE A 81 6.62 15.39 -23.81
CA PHE A 81 7.25 14.16 -23.34
C PHE A 81 6.54 12.95 -23.94
N PRO A 82 7.26 12.09 -24.70
CA PRO A 82 6.70 10.85 -25.21
C PRO A 82 6.38 9.93 -24.02
N VAL A 83 5.09 9.71 -23.77
CA VAL A 83 4.63 8.74 -22.77
C VAL A 83 4.76 7.35 -23.41
N ASP A 84 5.47 6.43 -22.74
CA ASP A 84 5.55 5.04 -23.19
C ASP A 84 4.12 4.46 -23.30
N PRO A 85 3.69 3.95 -24.47
CA PRO A 85 2.35 3.38 -24.64
C PRO A 85 2.01 2.31 -23.61
N LYS A 86 3.00 1.53 -23.16
CA LYS A 86 2.82 0.49 -22.13
C LYS A 86 2.39 1.09 -20.79
N LEU A 87 2.93 2.25 -20.43
CA LEU A 87 2.52 2.94 -19.21
C LEU A 87 1.07 3.41 -19.30
N LYS A 88 0.65 3.93 -20.45
CA LYS A 88 -0.73 4.35 -20.70
C LYS A 88 -1.71 3.16 -20.56
N PHE A 89 -1.36 1.99 -21.10
CA PHE A 89 -2.19 0.79 -20.97
C PHE A 89 -2.31 0.32 -19.51
N ILE A 90 -1.23 0.40 -18.73
CA ILE A 90 -1.26 0.08 -17.31
C ILE A 90 -2.14 1.08 -16.54
N GLU A 91 -2.04 2.38 -16.82
CA GLU A 91 -2.88 3.40 -16.18
C GLU A 91 -4.37 3.18 -16.49
N ASN A 92 -4.71 2.94 -17.74
CA ASN A 92 -6.09 2.61 -18.13
C ASN A 92 -6.59 1.34 -17.43
N GLY A 93 -5.71 0.34 -17.26
CA GLY A 93 -6.02 -0.86 -16.48
C GLY A 93 -6.24 -0.57 -15.00
N ILE A 94 -5.44 0.31 -14.39
CA ILE A 94 -5.60 0.75 -13.00
C ILE A 94 -6.93 1.51 -12.82
N GLU A 95 -7.27 2.39 -13.74
CA GLU A 95 -8.52 3.14 -13.74
C GLU A 95 -9.72 2.19 -13.83
N LYS A 96 -9.74 1.29 -14.82
CA LYS A 96 -10.78 0.27 -14.95
C LYS A 96 -10.90 -0.61 -13.70
N LEU A 97 -9.78 -1.06 -13.13
CA LEU A 97 -9.79 -1.84 -11.90
C LEU A 97 -10.36 -1.04 -10.72
N SER A 98 -10.14 0.27 -10.67
CA SER A 98 -10.64 1.12 -9.60
C SER A 98 -12.17 1.21 -9.54
N GLU A 99 -12.83 1.03 -10.67
CA GLU A 99 -14.30 0.99 -10.78
C GLU A 99 -14.88 -0.37 -10.37
N LEU A 100 -14.05 -1.42 -10.39
CA LEU A 100 -14.46 -2.80 -10.14
C LEU A 100 -14.17 -3.26 -8.70
N ILE A 101 -13.43 -2.47 -7.92
CA ILE A 101 -13.10 -2.74 -6.51
C ILE A 101 -13.81 -1.71 -5.64
N SER A 102 -14.62 -2.16 -4.68
CA SER A 102 -15.12 -1.32 -3.60
C SER A 102 -14.63 -1.80 -2.24
N VAL A 103 -14.37 -0.85 -1.34
CA VAL A 103 -13.92 -1.11 0.03
C VAL A 103 -14.83 -0.33 0.96
N GLU A 104 -15.44 -1.03 1.89
CA GLU A 104 -16.34 -0.47 2.88
C GLU A 104 -15.87 -0.86 4.27
N GLU A 105 -15.88 0.09 5.19
CA GLU A 105 -15.63 -0.12 6.61
C GLU A 105 -16.91 0.22 7.38
N ASP A 106 -17.38 -0.72 8.17
CA ASP A 106 -18.54 -0.49 9.01
C ASP A 106 -18.15 0.08 10.39
N ASN A 107 -19.16 0.47 11.18
CA ASN A 107 -18.96 1.03 12.51
C ASN A 107 -18.34 0.04 13.51
N SER A 108 -18.27 -1.25 13.20
CA SER A 108 -17.61 -2.27 14.02
C SER A 108 -16.12 -2.41 13.69
N GLY A 109 -15.63 -1.73 12.64
CA GLY A 109 -14.29 -1.86 12.12
C GLY A 109 -14.12 -3.06 11.18
N LEU A 110 -15.23 -3.71 10.76
CA LEU A 110 -15.18 -4.74 9.74
C LEU A 110 -14.98 -4.10 8.37
N ILE A 111 -13.97 -4.57 7.64
CA ILE A 111 -13.65 -4.09 6.31
C ILE A 111 -14.09 -5.14 5.29
N THR A 112 -14.97 -4.74 4.39
CA THR A 112 -15.46 -5.55 3.30
C THR A 112 -14.84 -5.08 1.99
N VAL A 113 -14.18 -5.97 1.27
CA VAL A 113 -13.64 -5.71 -0.07
C VAL A 113 -14.47 -6.49 -1.08
N THR A 114 -15.12 -5.78 -1.99
CA THR A 114 -15.94 -6.37 -3.05
C THR A 114 -15.25 -6.17 -4.40
N ILE A 115 -15.22 -7.22 -5.22
CA ILE A 115 -14.58 -7.23 -6.53
C ILE A 115 -15.56 -7.76 -7.56
N LEU A 116 -15.78 -6.98 -8.61
CA LEU A 116 -16.62 -7.33 -9.75
C LEU A 116 -15.74 -7.67 -10.95
N MET A 117 -15.79 -8.92 -11.40
CA MET A 117 -15.09 -9.36 -12.62
C MET A 117 -16.01 -10.23 -13.47
N GLU A 118 -15.74 -10.29 -14.77
CA GLU A 118 -16.47 -11.13 -15.71
C GLU A 118 -16.23 -12.62 -15.46
N ASP A 119 -15.06 -12.99 -14.92
CA ASP A 119 -14.69 -14.35 -14.55
C ASP A 119 -14.74 -14.52 -13.02
N PRO A 120 -15.61 -15.39 -12.47
CA PRO A 120 -15.74 -15.58 -11.02
C PRO A 120 -14.47 -16.12 -10.35
N GLN A 121 -13.69 -16.95 -11.05
CA GLN A 121 -12.43 -17.45 -10.51
C GLN A 121 -11.42 -16.32 -10.38
N LEU A 122 -11.31 -15.48 -11.40
CA LEU A 122 -10.44 -14.31 -11.38
C LEU A 122 -10.82 -13.32 -10.29
N SER A 123 -12.14 -13.10 -10.07
CA SER A 123 -12.65 -12.28 -8.96
C SER A 123 -12.17 -12.80 -7.61
N SER A 124 -12.33 -14.11 -7.38
CA SER A 124 -11.90 -14.77 -6.15
C SER A 124 -10.38 -14.71 -5.94
N ASP A 125 -9.61 -14.95 -7.00
CA ASP A 125 -8.14 -14.91 -6.94
C ASP A 125 -7.61 -13.51 -6.63
N ILE A 126 -8.22 -12.47 -7.19
CA ILE A 126 -7.87 -11.08 -6.90
C ILE A 126 -8.26 -10.72 -5.46
N ALA A 127 -9.44 -11.14 -4.98
CA ALA A 127 -9.86 -10.89 -3.59
C ALA A 127 -8.88 -11.50 -2.59
N ASN A 128 -8.50 -12.77 -2.80
CA ASN A 128 -7.52 -13.45 -1.96
C ASN A 128 -6.14 -12.76 -2.03
N TYR A 129 -5.74 -12.31 -3.20
CA TYR A 129 -4.49 -11.59 -3.37
C TYR A 129 -4.47 -10.26 -2.60
N ILE A 130 -5.57 -9.50 -2.62
CA ILE A 130 -5.69 -8.26 -1.85
C ILE A 130 -5.57 -8.56 -0.35
N ALA A 131 -6.25 -9.59 0.15
CA ALA A 131 -6.19 -9.99 1.56
C ALA A 131 -4.75 -10.35 1.98
N GLU A 132 -4.04 -11.14 1.18
CA GLU A 132 -2.63 -11.50 1.48
C GLU A 132 -1.71 -10.29 1.35
N PHE A 133 -1.91 -9.41 0.38
CA PHE A 133 -1.13 -8.18 0.24
C PHE A 133 -1.27 -7.27 1.47
N VAL A 134 -2.51 -7.04 1.94
CA VAL A 134 -2.78 -6.22 3.14
C VAL A 134 -2.12 -6.83 4.37
N LYS A 135 -2.27 -8.13 4.57
CA LYS A 135 -1.66 -8.85 5.67
C LYS A 135 -0.12 -8.73 5.67
N GLU A 136 0.52 -8.93 4.52
CA GLU A 136 1.98 -8.82 4.43
C GLU A 136 2.44 -7.37 4.56
N PHE A 137 1.69 -6.41 4.02
CA PHE A 137 1.97 -4.98 4.20
C PHE A 137 1.98 -4.59 5.68
N ILE A 138 0.94 -4.96 6.43
CA ILE A 138 0.83 -4.68 7.87
C ILE A 138 2.00 -5.32 8.63
N LYS A 139 2.32 -6.57 8.36
CA LYS A 139 3.43 -7.28 8.99
C LYS A 139 4.78 -6.61 8.75
N VAL A 140 5.05 -6.18 7.52
CA VAL A 140 6.29 -5.49 7.16
C VAL A 140 6.38 -4.13 7.85
N GLU A 141 5.29 -3.36 7.90
CA GLU A 141 5.28 -2.05 8.55
C GLU A 141 5.42 -2.18 10.07
N GLN A 142 4.75 -3.14 10.70
CA GLN A 142 4.92 -3.43 12.13
C GLN A 142 6.37 -3.81 12.46
N HIS A 143 7.00 -4.64 11.62
CA HIS A 143 8.41 -5.00 11.81
C HIS A 143 9.34 -3.80 11.66
N ARG A 144 9.11 -2.94 10.67
CA ARG A 144 9.86 -1.70 10.46
C ARG A 144 9.75 -0.75 11.65
N GLU A 145 8.55 -0.62 12.19
CA GLU A 145 8.30 0.22 13.36
C GLU A 145 8.97 -0.35 14.62
N ALA A 146 8.91 -1.65 14.83
CA ALA A 146 9.61 -2.31 15.94
C ALA A 146 11.14 -2.09 15.87
N ILE A 147 11.73 -2.11 14.67
CA ILE A 147 13.15 -1.80 14.49
C ILE A 147 13.44 -0.33 14.86
N ARG A 148 12.65 0.62 14.35
CA ARG A 148 12.82 2.04 14.68
C ARG A 148 12.71 2.31 16.19
N ASN A 149 11.72 1.70 16.82
CA ASN A 149 11.54 1.81 18.27
C ASN A 149 12.73 1.23 19.04
N LYS A 150 13.25 0.10 18.60
CA LYS A 150 14.45 -0.49 19.19
C LYS A 150 15.66 0.43 19.04
N GLU A 151 15.91 0.99 17.88
CA GLU A 151 17.00 1.92 17.62
C GLU A 151 16.89 3.17 18.51
N PHE A 152 15.70 3.76 18.60
CA PHE A 152 15.42 4.90 19.47
C PHE A 152 15.71 4.59 20.94
N VAL A 153 15.27 3.44 21.45
CA VAL A 153 15.55 3.03 22.85
C VAL A 153 17.08 2.84 23.07
N PHE A 154 17.80 2.32 22.10
CA PHE A 154 19.27 2.21 22.19
C PHE A 154 19.96 3.56 22.25
N GLU A 155 19.53 4.55 21.45
CA GLU A 155 20.03 5.91 21.50
C GLU A 155 19.81 6.54 22.88
N LEU A 156 18.57 6.49 23.39
CA LEU A 156 18.25 7.01 24.73
C LEU A 156 19.08 6.33 25.81
N GLN A 157 19.29 5.03 25.75
CA GLN A 157 20.11 4.31 26.72
C GLN A 157 21.58 4.76 26.65
N SER A 158 22.11 5.01 25.45
CA SER A 158 23.46 5.51 25.24
C SER A 158 23.64 6.92 25.79
N GLU A 159 22.68 7.81 25.53
CA GLU A 159 22.66 9.17 26.07
C GLU A 159 22.61 9.17 27.62
N ALA A 160 21.68 8.42 28.20
CA ALA A 160 21.56 8.30 29.63
C ALA A 160 22.82 7.77 30.31
N LYS A 161 23.52 6.82 29.73
CA LYS A 161 24.81 6.32 30.23
C LYS A 161 25.91 7.40 30.18
N THR A 162 25.91 8.18 29.10
CA THR A 162 26.87 9.26 28.93
C THR A 162 26.64 10.37 29.94
N GLU A 163 25.39 10.77 30.15
CA GLU A 163 25.00 11.76 31.15
C GLU A 163 25.34 11.29 32.57
N LEU A 164 25.04 10.03 32.90
CA LEU A 164 25.40 9.44 34.19
C LEU A 164 26.92 9.49 34.40
N SER A 165 27.70 9.08 33.44
CA SER A 165 29.17 9.11 33.53
C SER A 165 29.71 10.53 33.69
N ASN A 166 29.14 11.51 32.99
CA ASN A 166 29.52 12.92 33.14
C ASN A 166 29.16 13.47 34.54
N ALA A 167 28.00 13.11 35.08
CA ALA A 167 27.57 13.50 36.41
C ALA A 167 28.45 12.88 37.51
N GLU A 168 28.84 11.60 37.35
CA GLU A 168 29.77 10.93 38.27
C GLU A 168 31.16 11.59 38.28
N GLN A 169 31.66 11.99 37.10
CA GLN A 169 32.94 12.70 36.99
C GLN A 169 32.91 14.11 37.58
N ALA A 170 31.76 14.75 37.56
CA ALA A 170 31.58 16.09 38.18
C ALA A 170 31.52 16.06 39.71
N LEU A 171 31.31 14.89 40.30
CA LEU A 171 31.22 14.68 41.77
C LEU A 171 32.57 14.25 42.41
N THR A 172 33.55 13.91 41.57
CA THR A 172 34.92 13.54 42.02
C THR A 172 35.88 14.69 41.84
#